data_f113125ffc26ce9327a3af1453c5fc13
#
_entry.id   f113125ffc26ce9327a3af1453c5fc13
#
_cell.length_a   1.000
_cell.length_b   1.000
_cell.length_c   1.000
_cell.angle_alpha   90.00
_cell.angle_beta   90.00
_cell.angle_gamma   90.00
#
_symmetry.space_group_name_H-M   'P 1'
#
loop_
_entity.id
_entity.type
_entity.pdbx_description
1 polymer ?
#
loop_
_entity_poly.entity_id
_entity_poly.type
_entity_poly.pdbx_seq_one_letter_code
_entity_poly.pdbx_strand_id
1 'polypeptide(L)'
;HAQSNLDGHLGCMHLDCPPTVLPPGTACITYTSGTTGTPKGVCLGADVMLAVAASLKQASHSISPRRHLCLMPLSTLLENIAGLYAALLSGAVIVVPPLADIGYTGSAGLDVPTLLKCLHRAQPESVILVPQLLLALVMAVEQGAALPSSLRYIAVGGGRVGPALLARAAALGLPVFEGYGLTECASVVCLNTPEAQRAGSVGKA
;
A
#
# COMPACT_ATOMS: atom_id res chain seq x y z
N HIS A 1 8.96 -9.83 31.53
CA HIS A 1 8.16 -9.00 30.64
C HIS A 1 6.91 -8.54 31.41
N ALA A 2 6.81 -7.25 31.71
CA ALA A 2 5.58 -6.68 32.26
C ALA A 2 4.67 -6.27 31.08
N GLN A 3 3.45 -6.76 31.08
CA GLN A 3 2.43 -6.40 30.09
C GLN A 3 1.41 -5.49 30.79
N SER A 4 1.25 -4.27 30.28
CA SER A 4 0.19 -3.35 30.72
C SER A 4 -0.87 -3.24 29.62
N ASN A 5 -2.14 -3.36 29.98
CA ASN A 5 -3.25 -3.12 29.05
C ASN A 5 -3.59 -1.62 29.05
N LEU A 6 -3.54 -1.03 27.86
CA LEU A 6 -4.06 0.29 27.58
C LEU A 6 -5.48 0.10 27.00
N ASP A 7 -6.50 0.57 27.71
CA ASP A 7 -7.92 0.58 27.27
C ASP A 7 -8.51 -0.78 26.82
N GLY A 8 -8.03 -1.89 27.37
CA GLY A 8 -8.57 -3.23 27.12
C GLY A 8 -8.29 -3.83 25.73
N HIS A 9 -7.79 -3.07 24.79
CA HIS A 9 -7.53 -3.51 23.39
C HIS A 9 -6.06 -3.37 22.97
N LEU A 10 -5.26 -2.58 23.66
CA LEU A 10 -3.84 -2.39 23.38
C LEU A 10 -3.00 -2.88 24.54
N GLY A 11 -2.04 -3.78 24.25
CA GLY A 11 -1.06 -4.28 25.20
C GLY A 11 0.28 -3.56 25.01
N CYS A 12 0.90 -3.12 26.10
CA CYS A 12 2.29 -2.63 26.10
C CYS A 12 3.19 -3.73 26.67
N MET A 13 4.21 -4.11 25.93
CA MET A 13 5.22 -5.06 26.38
C MET A 13 6.53 -4.34 26.60
N HIS A 14 7.04 -4.36 27.84
CA HIS A 14 8.38 -3.90 28.15
C HIS A 14 9.40 -4.98 27.78
N LEU A 15 10.38 -4.63 26.96
CA LEU A 15 11.48 -5.50 26.59
C LEU A 15 12.71 -5.15 27.43
N ASP A 16 13.33 -6.15 28.05
CA ASP A 16 14.64 -6.02 28.70
C ASP A 16 15.74 -5.99 27.64
N CYS A 17 15.85 -4.88 26.95
CA CYS A 17 16.93 -4.64 26.01
C CYS A 17 17.55 -3.25 26.28
N PRO A 18 18.85 -3.08 26.05
CA PRO A 18 19.46 -1.77 26.21
C PRO A 18 18.83 -0.76 25.26
N PRO A 19 18.63 0.50 25.68
CA PRO A 19 18.08 1.54 24.84
C PRO A 19 19.01 1.77 23.63
N THR A 20 18.43 1.84 22.45
CA THR A 20 19.15 2.19 21.22
C THR A 20 19.02 3.67 20.97
N VAL A 21 20.15 4.35 20.73
CA VAL A 21 20.15 5.76 20.34
C VAL A 21 19.76 5.83 18.86
N LEU A 22 18.65 6.50 18.59
CA LEU A 22 18.17 6.72 17.23
C LEU A 22 18.72 8.03 16.65
N PRO A 23 18.88 8.14 15.32
CA PRO A 23 19.18 9.42 14.68
C PRO A 23 18.16 10.49 15.06
N PRO A 24 18.58 11.75 15.31
CA PRO A 24 17.67 12.84 15.62
C PRO A 24 16.60 12.99 14.51
N GLY A 25 15.36 13.27 14.91
CA GLY A 25 14.24 13.47 13.99
C GLY A 25 13.60 12.18 13.48
N THR A 26 14.03 11.00 13.95
CA THR A 26 13.38 9.73 13.61
C THR A 26 11.93 9.71 14.08
N ALA A 27 11.00 9.60 13.15
CA ALA A 27 9.56 9.51 13.42
C ALA A 27 9.02 8.08 13.24
N CYS A 28 9.66 7.29 12.36
CA CYS A 28 9.27 5.91 12.08
C CYS A 28 10.49 5.04 11.82
N ILE A 29 10.41 3.77 12.22
CA ILE A 29 11.41 2.76 11.89
C ILE A 29 10.71 1.63 11.14
N THR A 30 11.17 1.35 9.92
CA THR A 30 10.70 0.23 9.12
C THR A 30 11.85 -0.75 8.89
N TYR A 31 11.61 -2.02 9.18
CA TYR A 31 12.63 -3.05 9.02
C TYR A 31 12.63 -3.63 7.61
N THR A 32 13.81 -3.77 7.04
CA THR A 32 14.06 -4.50 5.78
C THR A 32 14.81 -5.79 6.07
N SER A 33 14.62 -6.81 5.22
CA SER A 33 15.28 -8.12 5.40
C SER A 33 16.80 -8.07 5.32
N GLY A 34 17.38 -6.98 4.80
CA GLY A 34 18.81 -6.83 4.60
C GLY A 34 19.41 -7.89 3.68
N THR A 35 20.36 -7.54 2.84
CA THR A 35 21.09 -8.49 1.97
C THR A 35 21.99 -9.44 2.75
N THR A 36 22.28 -9.14 4.01
CA THR A 36 23.15 -9.92 4.92
C THR A 36 22.38 -10.86 5.84
N GLY A 37 21.07 -10.99 5.68
CA GLY A 37 20.21 -11.84 6.51
C GLY A 37 19.82 -11.27 7.88
N THR A 38 20.46 -10.18 8.33
CA THR A 38 20.07 -9.47 9.56
C THR A 38 19.12 -8.32 9.20
N PRO A 39 17.92 -8.26 9.80
CA PRO A 39 17.00 -7.15 9.57
C PRO A 39 17.64 -5.81 9.93
N LYS A 40 17.49 -4.83 9.04
CA LYS A 40 17.98 -3.46 9.25
C LYS A 40 16.81 -2.51 9.45
N GLY A 41 16.84 -1.74 10.54
CA GLY A 41 15.86 -0.68 10.79
C GLY A 41 16.21 0.58 10.00
N VAL A 42 15.36 0.97 9.07
CA VAL A 42 15.45 2.23 8.34
C VAL A 42 14.73 3.29 9.14
N CYS A 43 15.46 4.31 9.58
CA CYS A 43 14.93 5.44 10.35
C CYS A 43 14.46 6.53 9.39
N LEU A 44 13.18 6.87 9.44
CA LEU A 44 12.56 7.87 8.58
C LEU A 44 12.11 9.08 9.39
N GLY A 45 12.40 10.27 8.88
CA GLY A 45 11.87 11.53 9.43
C GLY A 45 10.45 11.81 8.95
N ALA A 46 9.67 12.57 9.73
CA ALA A 46 8.32 12.94 9.35
C ALA A 46 8.28 13.83 8.10
N ASP A 47 9.26 14.69 7.94
CA ASP A 47 9.43 15.58 6.78
C ASP A 47 9.55 14.82 5.48
N VAL A 48 10.41 13.79 5.44
CA VAL A 48 10.60 12.94 4.25
C VAL A 48 9.32 12.17 3.92
N MET A 49 8.67 11.57 4.92
CA MET A 49 7.42 10.83 4.72
C MET A 49 6.31 11.74 4.17
N LEU A 50 6.17 12.96 4.72
CA LEU A 50 5.18 13.92 4.25
C LEU A 50 5.51 14.48 2.87
N ALA A 51 6.79 14.68 2.53
CA ALA A 51 7.21 15.11 1.20
C ALA A 51 6.83 14.07 0.14
N VAL A 52 7.07 12.77 0.39
CA VAL A 52 6.67 11.70 -0.52
C VAL A 52 5.15 11.65 -0.65
N ALA A 53 4.41 11.72 0.46
CA ALA A 53 2.94 11.73 0.41
C ALA A 53 2.38 12.93 -0.38
N ALA A 54 2.99 14.12 -0.25
CA ALA A 54 2.62 15.31 -1.00
C ALA A 54 2.91 15.15 -2.52
N SER A 55 4.05 14.54 -2.88
CA SER A 55 4.40 14.23 -4.27
C SER A 55 3.40 13.25 -4.88
N LEU A 56 2.98 12.22 -4.13
CA LEU A 56 1.97 11.25 -4.57
C LEU A 56 0.59 11.89 -4.76
N LYS A 57 0.19 12.79 -3.87
CA LYS A 57 -1.03 13.60 -4.04
C LYS A 57 -0.97 14.39 -5.35
N GLN A 58 0.17 15.01 -5.65
CA GLN A 58 0.35 15.76 -6.89
C GLN A 58 0.33 14.84 -8.12
N ALA A 59 1.00 13.68 -8.07
CA ALA A 59 1.02 12.71 -9.15
C ALA A 59 -0.36 12.12 -9.48
N SER A 60 -1.23 11.98 -8.48
CA SER A 60 -2.61 11.49 -8.65
C SER A 60 -3.66 12.59 -8.82
N HIS A 61 -3.24 13.85 -9.01
CA HIS A 61 -4.14 15.02 -9.03
C HIS A 61 -5.23 14.92 -10.09
N SER A 62 -4.94 14.40 -11.27
CA SER A 62 -5.93 14.26 -12.36
C SER A 62 -7.07 13.29 -12.03
N ILE A 63 -6.78 12.25 -11.24
CA ILE A 63 -7.80 11.30 -10.78
C ILE A 63 -8.48 11.84 -9.53
N SER A 64 -7.72 12.48 -8.64
CA SER A 64 -8.17 13.04 -7.37
C SER A 64 -9.16 12.11 -6.62
N PRO A 65 -8.72 10.91 -6.23
CA PRO A 65 -9.61 9.94 -5.62
C PRO A 65 -10.11 10.45 -4.27
N ARG A 66 -11.41 10.38 -4.06
CA ARG A 66 -12.08 10.88 -2.84
C ARG A 66 -12.34 9.78 -1.80
N ARG A 67 -12.12 8.51 -2.17
CA ARG A 67 -12.28 7.35 -1.29
C ARG A 67 -11.17 6.34 -1.56
N HIS A 68 -10.33 6.14 -0.56
CA HIS A 68 -9.26 5.15 -0.59
C HIS A 68 -9.60 3.96 0.30
N LEU A 69 -9.35 2.74 -0.18
CA LEU A 69 -9.49 1.52 0.61
C LEU A 69 -8.11 0.93 0.87
N CYS A 70 -7.72 0.84 2.13
CA CYS A 70 -6.51 0.16 2.56
C CYS A 70 -6.69 -1.36 2.46
N LEU A 71 -5.93 -2.00 1.61
CA LEU A 71 -5.95 -3.45 1.39
C LEU A 71 -4.75 -4.17 2.02
N MET A 72 -3.77 -3.44 2.51
CA MET A 72 -2.63 -3.98 3.22
C MET A 72 -2.59 -3.49 4.67
N PRO A 73 -1.87 -4.19 5.58
CA PRO A 73 -1.66 -3.69 6.93
C PRO A 73 -1.03 -2.29 6.92
N LEU A 74 -1.49 -1.39 7.78
CA LEU A 74 -0.92 -0.03 7.89
C LEU A 74 0.54 -0.01 8.37
N SER A 75 1.04 -1.12 8.91
CA SER A 75 2.48 -1.32 9.17
C SER A 75 3.31 -1.48 7.90
N THR A 76 2.69 -1.77 6.76
CA THR A 76 3.35 -1.77 5.45
C THR A 76 3.60 -0.34 5.02
N LEU A 77 4.87 0.05 4.84
CA LEU A 77 5.24 1.44 4.54
C LEU A 77 4.56 1.97 3.27
N LEU A 78 4.38 1.11 2.26
CA LEU A 78 3.69 1.47 1.01
C LEU A 78 2.24 1.90 1.28
N GLU A 79 1.46 1.14 2.06
CA GLU A 79 0.09 1.49 2.42
C GLU A 79 0.06 2.72 3.34
N ASN A 80 1.01 2.80 4.28
CA ASN A 80 1.07 3.90 5.23
C ASN A 80 1.30 5.26 4.54
N ILE A 81 2.30 5.34 3.64
CA ILE A 81 2.65 6.59 2.97
C ILE A 81 1.72 6.88 1.79
N ALA A 82 1.60 5.94 0.86
CA ALA A 82 0.88 6.17 -0.38
C ALA A 82 -0.65 6.01 -0.23
N GLY A 83 -1.10 5.12 0.65
CA GLY A 83 -2.52 4.93 0.95
C GLY A 83 -3.03 5.92 1.98
N LEU A 84 -2.47 5.90 3.19
CA LEU A 84 -3.00 6.69 4.31
C LEU A 84 -2.61 8.16 4.20
N TYR A 85 -1.31 8.51 4.17
CA TYR A 85 -0.88 9.91 4.25
C TYR A 85 -1.23 10.69 2.98
N ALA A 86 -1.02 10.12 1.79
CA ALA A 86 -1.37 10.79 0.54
C ALA A 86 -2.89 11.01 0.43
N ALA A 87 -3.72 10.04 0.86
CA ALA A 87 -5.17 10.19 0.90
C ALA A 87 -5.63 11.25 1.90
N LEU A 88 -5.04 11.28 3.11
CA LEU A 88 -5.32 12.33 4.11
C LEU A 88 -5.00 13.73 3.57
N LEU A 89 -3.82 13.90 2.96
CA LEU A 89 -3.42 15.18 2.35
C LEU A 89 -4.34 15.59 1.21
N SER A 90 -4.99 14.62 0.54
CA SER A 90 -5.96 14.86 -0.54
C SER A 90 -7.37 15.14 -0.03
N GLY A 91 -7.62 15.02 1.29
CA GLY A 91 -8.95 15.14 1.88
C GLY A 91 -9.88 13.98 1.51
N ALA A 92 -9.33 12.82 1.19
CA ALA A 92 -10.10 11.63 0.84
C ALA A 92 -10.62 10.92 2.10
N VAL A 93 -11.75 10.23 1.96
CA VAL A 93 -12.24 9.27 2.96
C VAL A 93 -11.35 8.02 2.89
N ILE A 94 -10.84 7.58 4.02
CA ILE A 94 -10.02 6.37 4.14
C ILE A 94 -10.86 5.28 4.79
N VAL A 95 -10.93 4.13 4.12
CA VAL A 95 -11.61 2.93 4.64
C VAL A 95 -10.54 1.93 5.05
N VAL A 96 -10.51 1.57 6.33
CA VAL A 96 -9.54 0.64 6.91
C VAL A 96 -10.31 -0.52 7.53
N PRO A 97 -10.65 -1.56 6.77
CA PRO A 97 -11.33 -2.73 7.31
C PRO A 97 -10.36 -3.63 8.07
N PRO A 98 -10.86 -4.48 8.99
CA PRO A 98 -10.07 -5.58 9.54
C PRO A 98 -9.52 -6.48 8.43
N LEU A 99 -8.32 -7.05 8.60
CA LEU A 99 -7.69 -7.90 7.58
C LEU A 99 -8.54 -9.13 7.22
N ALA A 100 -9.28 -9.67 8.17
CA ALA A 100 -10.23 -10.77 7.92
C ALA A 100 -11.35 -10.35 6.96
N ASP A 101 -11.83 -9.11 7.04
CA ASP A 101 -12.87 -8.57 6.16
C ASP A 101 -12.35 -8.28 4.73
N ILE A 102 -11.04 -8.17 4.56
CA ILE A 102 -10.37 -8.09 3.26
C ILE A 102 -10.22 -9.50 2.65
N GLY A 103 -10.25 -10.53 3.48
CA GLY A 103 -10.09 -11.92 3.06
C GLY A 103 -8.72 -12.52 3.36
N TYR A 104 -7.89 -11.87 4.19
CA TYR A 104 -6.64 -12.49 4.62
C TYR A 104 -6.90 -13.68 5.54
N THR A 105 -6.36 -14.85 5.18
CA THR A 105 -6.45 -16.09 5.94
C THR A 105 -5.06 -16.53 6.37
N GLY A 106 -4.70 -16.25 7.63
CA GLY A 106 -3.35 -16.53 8.14
C GLY A 106 -2.26 -15.69 7.48
N SER A 107 -1.04 -16.24 7.39
CA SER A 107 0.15 -15.48 6.96
C SER A 107 0.30 -15.31 5.45
N ALA A 108 -0.38 -16.10 4.63
CA ALA A 108 -0.19 -16.10 3.16
C ALA A 108 -1.46 -16.39 2.36
N GLY A 109 -2.58 -16.67 3.01
CA GLY A 109 -3.84 -16.99 2.34
C GLY A 109 -4.66 -15.73 2.02
N LEU A 110 -5.40 -15.77 0.90
CA LEU A 110 -6.34 -14.74 0.50
C LEU A 110 -7.62 -15.40 -0.02
N ASP A 111 -8.74 -15.09 0.62
CA ASP A 111 -10.08 -15.44 0.13
C ASP A 111 -10.57 -14.36 -0.85
N VAL A 112 -10.43 -14.63 -2.13
CA VAL A 112 -10.77 -13.68 -3.21
C VAL A 112 -12.25 -13.29 -3.21
N PRO A 113 -13.22 -14.21 -2.98
CA PRO A 113 -14.62 -13.82 -2.82
C PRO A 113 -14.86 -12.79 -1.71
N THR A 114 -14.19 -12.91 -0.56
CA THR A 114 -14.28 -11.92 0.52
C THR A 114 -13.63 -10.59 0.14
N LEU A 115 -12.49 -10.61 -0.56
CA LEU A 115 -11.88 -9.40 -1.11
C LEU A 115 -12.83 -8.66 -2.05
N LEU A 116 -13.48 -9.37 -2.98
CA LEU A 116 -14.45 -8.77 -3.90
C LEU A 116 -15.66 -8.16 -3.16
N LYS A 117 -16.19 -8.86 -2.16
CA LYS A 117 -17.26 -8.31 -1.29
C LYS A 117 -16.81 -7.05 -0.56
N CYS A 118 -15.57 -7.04 -0.05
CA CYS A 118 -15.00 -5.85 0.60
C CYS A 118 -14.91 -4.67 -0.37
N LEU A 119 -14.41 -4.87 -1.58
CA LEU A 119 -14.35 -3.85 -2.63
C LEU A 119 -15.75 -3.30 -2.97
N HIS A 120 -16.73 -4.19 -3.18
CA HIS A 120 -18.11 -3.77 -3.48
C HIS A 120 -18.78 -3.02 -2.32
N ARG A 121 -18.52 -3.43 -1.08
CA ARG A 121 -19.05 -2.73 0.11
C ARG A 121 -18.42 -1.35 0.29
N ALA A 122 -17.11 -1.26 0.11
CA ALA A 122 -16.35 -0.02 0.32
C ALA A 122 -16.52 0.98 -0.82
N GLN A 123 -16.80 0.54 -2.05
CA GLN A 123 -16.89 1.38 -3.26
C GLN A 123 -15.69 2.33 -3.38
N PRO A 124 -14.44 1.82 -3.36
CA PRO A 124 -13.26 2.68 -3.42
C PRO A 124 -13.08 3.30 -4.80
N GLU A 125 -12.49 4.47 -4.84
CA GLU A 125 -11.98 5.09 -6.06
C GLU A 125 -10.50 4.77 -6.28
N SER A 126 -9.77 4.46 -5.20
CA SER A 126 -8.37 4.06 -5.26
C SER A 126 -8.04 2.93 -4.28
N VAL A 127 -7.09 2.09 -4.71
CA VAL A 127 -6.46 1.05 -3.90
C VAL A 127 -4.97 0.98 -4.22
N ILE A 128 -4.19 0.44 -3.28
CA ILE A 128 -2.78 0.09 -3.50
C ILE A 128 -2.64 -1.42 -3.36
N LEU A 129 -1.93 -2.02 -4.30
CA LEU A 129 -1.76 -3.46 -4.37
C LEU A 129 -0.27 -3.83 -4.42
N VAL A 130 0.04 -4.99 -3.86
CA VAL A 130 1.24 -5.74 -4.22
C VAL A 130 0.94 -6.62 -5.44
N PRO A 131 1.96 -7.09 -6.20
CA PRO A 131 1.73 -7.88 -7.42
C PRO A 131 0.84 -9.11 -7.21
N GLN A 132 0.89 -9.74 -6.04
CA GLN A 132 0.07 -10.91 -5.70
C GLN A 132 -1.42 -10.57 -5.60
N LEU A 133 -1.76 -9.42 -5.01
CA LEU A 133 -3.15 -8.95 -4.94
C LEU A 133 -3.67 -8.55 -6.33
N LEU A 134 -2.82 -7.90 -7.14
CA LEU A 134 -3.17 -7.59 -8.53
C LEU A 134 -3.44 -8.87 -9.33
N LEU A 135 -2.59 -9.90 -9.20
CA LEU A 135 -2.80 -11.19 -9.86
C LEU A 135 -4.14 -11.81 -9.46
N ALA A 136 -4.46 -11.82 -8.16
CA ALA A 136 -5.72 -12.35 -7.67
C ALA A 136 -6.94 -11.61 -8.26
N LEU A 137 -6.90 -10.28 -8.35
CA LEU A 137 -7.97 -9.49 -8.95
C LEU A 137 -8.08 -9.74 -10.47
N VAL A 138 -6.95 -9.76 -11.19
CA VAL A 138 -6.94 -10.04 -12.63
C VAL A 138 -7.57 -11.42 -12.93
N MET A 139 -7.15 -12.45 -12.18
CA MET A 139 -7.72 -13.81 -12.35
C MET A 139 -9.22 -13.84 -12.05
N ALA A 140 -9.68 -13.13 -11.03
CA ALA A 140 -11.10 -13.06 -10.69
C ALA A 140 -11.91 -12.38 -11.81
N VAL A 141 -11.40 -11.28 -12.37
CA VAL A 141 -12.06 -10.57 -13.46
C VAL A 141 -12.08 -11.41 -14.75
N GLU A 142 -11.01 -12.14 -15.07
CA GLU A 142 -10.97 -13.09 -16.18
C GLU A 142 -12.00 -14.22 -16.03
N GLN A 143 -12.34 -14.57 -14.79
CA GLN A 143 -13.40 -15.55 -14.47
C GLN A 143 -14.81 -14.94 -14.42
N GLY A 144 -14.95 -13.67 -14.81
CA GLY A 144 -16.23 -12.98 -14.89
C GLY A 144 -16.63 -12.18 -13.66
N ALA A 145 -15.74 -12.03 -12.67
CA ALA A 145 -16.02 -11.13 -11.54
C ALA A 145 -16.01 -9.67 -12.01
N ALA A 146 -16.96 -8.87 -11.51
CA ALA A 146 -16.98 -7.42 -11.73
C ALA A 146 -16.26 -6.72 -10.57
N LEU A 147 -15.52 -5.67 -10.87
CA LEU A 147 -15.03 -4.72 -9.87
C LEU A 147 -16.00 -3.53 -9.75
N PRO A 148 -15.99 -2.81 -8.62
CA PRO A 148 -16.80 -1.60 -8.47
C PRO A 148 -16.46 -0.58 -9.56
N SER A 149 -17.47 0.00 -10.19
CA SER A 149 -17.30 1.05 -11.22
C SER A 149 -16.69 2.33 -10.66
N SER A 150 -16.72 2.51 -9.34
CA SER A 150 -16.04 3.60 -8.64
C SER A 150 -14.52 3.51 -8.71
N LEU A 151 -13.94 2.32 -8.92
CA LEU A 151 -12.50 2.08 -8.87
C LEU A 151 -11.81 2.65 -10.12
N ARG A 152 -11.10 3.76 -9.95
CA ARG A 152 -10.46 4.53 -11.02
C ARG A 152 -8.94 4.55 -10.95
N TYR A 153 -8.38 4.06 -9.85
CA TYR A 153 -6.95 4.10 -9.62
C TYR A 153 -6.48 2.88 -8.82
N ILE A 154 -5.65 2.06 -9.44
CA ILE A 154 -5.00 0.90 -8.85
C ILE A 154 -3.49 1.11 -8.93
N ALA A 155 -2.87 1.59 -7.86
CA ALA A 155 -1.41 1.63 -7.80
C ALA A 155 -0.87 0.24 -7.48
N VAL A 156 0.18 -0.20 -8.15
CA VAL A 156 0.84 -1.47 -7.85
C VAL A 156 2.33 -1.27 -7.64
N GLY A 157 2.84 -1.79 -6.53
CA GLY A 157 4.25 -1.66 -6.13
C GLY A 157 4.65 -2.65 -5.06
N GLY A 158 5.78 -2.40 -4.39
CA GLY A 158 6.31 -3.29 -3.34
C GLY A 158 6.96 -4.56 -3.85
N GLY A 159 6.99 -4.79 -5.16
CA GLY A 159 7.64 -5.90 -5.82
C GLY A 159 7.60 -5.74 -7.34
N ARG A 160 8.39 -6.56 -8.05
CA ARG A 160 8.41 -6.52 -9.51
C ARG A 160 7.07 -7.01 -10.07
N VAL A 161 6.44 -6.22 -10.92
CA VAL A 161 5.25 -6.64 -11.66
C VAL A 161 5.70 -7.23 -13.01
N GLY A 162 5.25 -8.45 -13.30
CA GLY A 162 5.56 -9.09 -14.58
C GLY A 162 4.84 -8.38 -15.73
N PRO A 163 5.50 -8.08 -16.87
CA PRO A 163 4.86 -7.42 -18.02
C PRO A 163 3.60 -8.13 -18.51
N ALA A 164 3.58 -9.46 -18.44
CA ALA A 164 2.41 -10.25 -18.80
C ALA A 164 1.19 -9.96 -17.91
N LEU A 165 1.40 -9.74 -16.60
CA LEU A 165 0.31 -9.39 -15.69
C LEU A 165 -0.24 -8.00 -15.97
N LEU A 166 0.63 -7.02 -16.25
CA LEU A 166 0.21 -5.67 -16.64
C LEU A 166 -0.57 -5.69 -17.97
N ALA A 167 -0.12 -6.48 -18.95
CA ALA A 167 -0.82 -6.64 -20.22
C ALA A 167 -2.22 -7.25 -20.03
N ARG A 168 -2.35 -8.28 -19.16
CA ARG A 168 -3.66 -8.87 -18.81
C ARG A 168 -4.58 -7.85 -18.15
N ALA A 169 -4.07 -7.11 -17.17
CA ALA A 169 -4.83 -6.05 -16.51
C ALA A 169 -5.31 -4.98 -17.51
N ALA A 170 -4.44 -4.55 -18.42
CA ALA A 170 -4.78 -3.58 -19.46
C ALA A 170 -5.83 -4.12 -20.45
N ALA A 171 -5.73 -5.39 -20.85
CA ALA A 171 -6.73 -6.04 -21.72
C ALA A 171 -8.13 -6.11 -21.07
N LEU A 172 -8.19 -6.14 -19.73
CA LEU A 172 -9.42 -6.10 -18.94
C LEU A 172 -9.91 -4.66 -18.65
N GLY A 173 -9.20 -3.63 -19.14
CA GLY A 173 -9.53 -2.24 -18.89
C GLY A 173 -9.30 -1.79 -17.44
N LEU A 174 -8.47 -2.50 -16.66
CA LEU A 174 -8.19 -2.13 -15.29
C LEU A 174 -7.25 -0.91 -15.22
N PRO A 175 -7.56 0.11 -14.40
CA PRO A 175 -6.77 1.35 -14.30
C PRO A 175 -5.54 1.14 -13.41
N VAL A 176 -4.57 0.31 -13.87
CA VAL A 176 -3.39 -0.09 -13.12
C VAL A 176 -2.20 0.80 -13.47
N PHE A 177 -1.55 1.32 -12.43
CA PHE A 177 -0.36 2.18 -12.51
C PHE A 177 0.76 1.56 -11.69
N GLU A 178 1.83 1.12 -12.37
CA GLU A 178 3.00 0.55 -11.72
C GLU A 178 3.88 1.65 -11.14
N GLY A 179 4.36 1.43 -9.91
CA GLY A 179 5.33 2.28 -9.24
C GLY A 179 6.51 1.49 -8.70
N TYR A 180 7.58 2.19 -8.40
CA TYR A 180 8.79 1.67 -7.78
C TYR A 180 9.12 2.48 -6.53
N GLY A 181 9.64 1.80 -5.52
CA GLY A 181 10.05 2.44 -4.29
C GLY A 181 11.01 1.61 -3.46
N LEU A 182 11.57 2.26 -2.46
CA LEU A 182 12.50 1.71 -1.47
C LEU A 182 12.10 2.21 -0.09
N THR A 183 12.31 1.39 0.92
CA THR A 183 12.10 1.80 2.32
C THR A 183 12.96 3.00 2.68
N GLU A 184 14.21 3.02 2.21
CA GLU A 184 15.19 4.08 2.43
C GLU A 184 14.78 5.43 1.81
N CYS A 185 13.87 5.42 0.85
CA CYS A 185 13.30 6.61 0.19
C CYS A 185 11.86 6.91 0.67
N ALA A 186 11.48 6.43 1.84
CA ALA A 186 10.13 6.58 2.40
C ALA A 186 9.03 6.09 1.45
N SER A 187 9.19 4.93 0.84
CA SER A 187 8.27 4.19 0.01
C SER A 187 8.40 4.44 -1.50
N VAL A 188 7.72 5.43 -2.09
CA VAL A 188 7.61 5.56 -3.55
C VAL A 188 8.63 6.54 -4.10
N VAL A 189 9.35 6.14 -5.16
CA VAL A 189 10.35 6.95 -5.88
C VAL A 189 9.85 7.30 -7.27
N CYS A 190 9.24 6.34 -7.98
CA CYS A 190 8.71 6.53 -9.32
C CYS A 190 7.29 5.98 -9.41
N LEU A 191 6.45 6.61 -10.23
CA LEU A 191 5.07 6.20 -10.43
C LEU A 191 4.61 6.51 -11.85
N ASN A 192 3.93 5.55 -12.49
CA ASN A 192 3.13 5.82 -13.67
C ASN A 192 1.85 6.56 -13.27
N THR A 193 1.46 7.54 -14.07
CA THR A 193 0.23 8.31 -13.90
C THR A 193 -0.60 8.24 -15.18
N PRO A 194 -1.89 8.63 -15.15
CA PRO A 194 -2.70 8.65 -16.37
C PRO A 194 -2.08 9.49 -17.50
N GLU A 195 -1.38 10.59 -17.15
CA GLU A 195 -0.77 11.52 -18.11
C GLU A 195 0.61 11.04 -18.59
N ALA A 196 1.25 10.13 -17.86
CA ALA A 196 2.62 9.71 -18.09
C ALA A 196 2.81 8.22 -17.83
N GLN A 197 2.01 7.38 -18.48
CA GLN A 197 2.11 5.93 -18.39
C GLN A 197 2.94 5.38 -19.55
N ARG A 198 3.90 4.51 -19.21
CA ARG A 198 4.70 3.78 -20.19
C ARG A 198 4.81 2.31 -19.79
N ALA A 199 4.33 1.41 -20.65
CA ALA A 199 4.45 -0.03 -20.44
C ALA A 199 5.92 -0.45 -20.28
N GLY A 200 6.19 -1.29 -19.28
CA GLY A 200 7.54 -1.77 -18.96
C GLY A 200 8.45 -0.73 -18.29
N SER A 201 7.88 0.39 -17.82
CA SER A 201 8.55 1.39 -16.99
C SER A 201 7.80 1.56 -15.68
N VAL A 202 8.52 1.85 -14.61
CA VAL A 202 7.96 2.17 -13.29
C VAL A 202 7.49 3.63 -13.17
N GLY A 203 7.50 4.39 -14.26
CA GLY A 203 7.06 5.78 -14.29
C GLY A 203 8.18 6.79 -14.12
N LYS A 204 7.81 8.01 -13.77
CA LYS A 204 8.69 9.13 -13.48
C LYS A 204 8.86 9.31 -11.97
N ALA A 205 10.01 9.92 -11.59
CA ALA A 205 10.25 10.40 -10.25
C ALA A 205 9.48 11.71 -10.01
#